data_3eedd119563f55c3c369e99e320d7b30
#
_entry.id   3eedd119563f55c3c369e99e320d7b30
#
_cell.length_a   1.000
_cell.length_b   1.000
_cell.length_c   1.000
_cell.angle_alpha   90.00
_cell.angle_beta   90.00
_cell.angle_gamma   90.00
#
_symmetry.space_group_name_H-M   'P 1'
#
loop_
_entity.id
_entity.type
_entity.pdbx_description
1 polymer ?
#
loop_
_entity_poly.entity_id
_entity_poly.type
_entity_poly.pdbx_seq_one_letter_code
_entity_poly.pdbx_strand_id
1 'polypeptide(L)'
;SNPAVDFSDGNDVKSDRSLNAVQKGNIIIEPWYGGPLFGKAIYNTSDTAWTNFSFTGLGPAGASVEYMLADNVGMGIDFIYNSHSWNYSDASVDANGIPVVYDYKFQMARQRIHLRFNYHFSQDENVDAYFGVGVGTNQRTFSFDTNQPGYESTEGEGQLLPVSMRVCVGTRYYFTPNIGIVAEAGIGGALVRAGLSIKI
;
A
#
# COMPACT_ATOMS: atom_id res chain seq x y z
N SER A 1 30.42 23.21 66.85
CA SER A 1 30.13 23.63 65.48
C SER A 1 29.89 22.40 64.63
N ASN A 2 28.64 22.21 64.31
CA ASN A 2 28.17 21.17 63.44
C ASN A 2 28.22 21.68 61.99
N PRO A 3 28.83 21.00 61.03
CA PRO A 3 28.78 21.41 59.64
C PRO A 3 27.35 21.14 59.10
N ALA A 4 26.77 22.15 58.52
CA ALA A 4 25.51 22.05 57.82
C ALA A 4 25.69 21.13 56.59
N VAL A 5 24.83 20.11 56.50
CA VAL A 5 24.74 19.23 55.35
C VAL A 5 24.01 20.02 54.26
N ASP A 6 24.71 20.32 53.17
CA ASP A 6 24.17 20.93 51.98
C ASP A 6 23.40 19.87 51.18
N PHE A 7 22.07 20.01 51.07
CA PHE A 7 21.18 19.16 50.28
C PHE A 7 20.91 19.74 48.87
N SER A 8 21.83 20.49 48.30
CA SER A 8 21.72 21.01 46.96
C SER A 8 22.32 20.07 45.90
N ASP A 9 22.13 18.75 46.03
CA ASP A 9 22.24 17.88 44.87
C ASP A 9 20.90 17.95 44.10
N GLY A 10 20.81 19.02 43.31
CA GLY A 10 19.86 19.09 42.18
C GLY A 10 20.19 17.99 41.20
N ASN A 11 19.70 16.80 41.47
CA ASN A 11 19.49 15.83 40.42
C ASN A 11 18.54 16.48 39.42
N ASP A 12 19.13 17.16 38.42
CA ASP A 12 18.50 17.36 37.13
C ASP A 12 18.13 15.95 36.66
N VAL A 13 16.89 15.56 36.95
CA VAL A 13 16.21 14.48 36.25
C VAL A 13 16.14 14.99 34.82
N LYS A 14 17.21 14.73 34.04
CA LYS A 14 17.10 14.73 32.59
C LYS A 14 15.94 13.82 32.32
N SER A 15 14.82 14.44 31.89
CA SER A 15 13.69 13.69 31.39
C SER A 15 14.27 12.67 30.42
N ASP A 16 14.13 11.42 30.76
CA ASP A 16 14.51 10.28 29.91
C ASP A 16 13.76 10.49 28.61
N ARG A 17 14.39 11.18 27.63
CA ARG A 17 13.83 11.32 26.30
C ARG A 17 13.75 9.91 25.79
N SER A 18 12.54 9.44 25.56
CA SER A 18 12.33 8.12 25.01
C SER A 18 13.25 7.96 23.81
N LEU A 19 14.10 6.93 23.86
CA LEU A 19 15.07 6.60 22.80
C LEU A 19 14.38 6.05 21.53
N ASN A 20 13.11 6.37 21.32
CA ASN A 20 12.33 5.82 20.25
C ASN A 20 12.48 6.68 18.97
N ALA A 21 12.65 6.03 17.84
CA ALA A 21 12.69 6.67 16.53
C ALA A 21 11.43 7.51 16.24
N VAL A 22 10.29 7.13 16.78
CA VAL A 22 9.01 7.85 16.70
C VAL A 22 8.49 8.15 18.09
N GLN A 23 7.86 9.30 18.28
CA GLN A 23 7.40 9.80 19.57
C GLN A 23 6.02 10.43 19.43
N LYS A 24 5.29 10.50 20.54
CA LYS A 24 4.00 11.19 20.61
C LYS A 24 4.06 12.56 19.96
N GLY A 25 3.08 12.85 19.10
CA GLY A 25 2.97 14.11 18.38
C GLY A 25 3.64 14.15 17.03
N ASN A 26 4.49 13.14 16.69
CA ASN A 26 5.04 13.06 15.35
C ASN A 26 3.93 12.80 14.31
N ILE A 27 4.09 13.41 13.14
CA ILE A 27 3.34 13.10 11.93
C ILE A 27 4.30 12.41 10.98
N ILE A 28 3.91 11.24 10.46
CA ILE A 28 4.73 10.43 9.57
C ILE A 28 4.00 10.32 8.23
N ILE A 29 4.68 10.69 7.14
CA ILE A 29 4.15 10.67 5.78
C ILE A 29 4.99 9.70 4.96
N GLU A 30 4.34 8.74 4.31
CA GLU A 30 5.01 7.66 3.60
C GLU A 30 4.43 7.44 2.22
N PRO A 31 5.02 8.02 1.15
CA PRO A 31 4.81 7.53 -0.20
C PRO A 31 5.50 6.18 -0.37
N TRP A 32 4.80 5.21 -0.97
CA TRP A 32 5.31 3.86 -1.09
C TRP A 32 4.87 3.17 -2.39
N TYR A 33 5.63 2.16 -2.78
CA TYR A 33 5.32 1.24 -3.86
C TYR A 33 5.44 -0.21 -3.37
N GLY A 34 4.60 -1.11 -3.88
CA GLY A 34 4.59 -2.48 -3.41
C GLY A 34 4.31 -3.51 -4.51
N GLY A 35 4.26 -4.75 -4.09
CA GLY A 35 4.03 -5.90 -4.97
C GLY A 35 3.57 -7.13 -4.21
N PRO A 36 3.50 -8.27 -4.91
CA PRO A 36 3.59 -8.44 -6.37
C PRO A 36 2.34 -7.98 -7.12
N LEU A 37 2.49 -7.76 -8.41
CA LEU A 37 1.38 -7.58 -9.33
C LEU A 37 0.88 -8.97 -9.76
N PHE A 38 0.02 -9.57 -8.96
CA PHE A 38 -0.45 -10.97 -9.15
C PHE A 38 -1.10 -11.22 -10.52
N GLY A 39 -1.76 -10.22 -11.12
CA GLY A 39 -2.40 -10.38 -12.43
C GLY A 39 -1.44 -10.88 -13.51
N LYS A 40 -0.20 -10.40 -13.54
CA LYS A 40 0.80 -10.83 -14.51
C LYS A 40 1.16 -12.33 -14.40
N ALA A 41 1.22 -12.84 -13.17
CA ALA A 41 1.58 -14.25 -12.93
C ALA A 41 0.44 -15.22 -13.32
N ILE A 42 -0.82 -14.78 -13.21
CA ILE A 42 -2.00 -15.60 -13.52
C ILE A 42 -2.22 -15.68 -15.04
N TYR A 43 -1.98 -14.58 -15.78
CA TYR A 43 -2.25 -14.51 -17.21
C TYR A 43 -1.04 -14.84 -18.10
N ASN A 44 0.11 -15.17 -17.52
CA ASN A 44 1.29 -15.59 -18.26
C ASN A 44 1.26 -17.08 -18.67
N THR A 45 0.14 -17.76 -18.45
CA THR A 45 -0.11 -19.11 -18.97
C THR A 45 -0.49 -18.97 -20.43
N SER A 46 0.48 -19.25 -21.28
CA SER A 46 0.39 -19.26 -22.74
C SER A 46 -0.74 -20.18 -23.22
N ASP A 47 -1.91 -19.59 -23.41
CA ASP A 47 -2.89 -20.17 -24.30
C ASP A 47 -2.44 -19.78 -25.72
N THR A 48 -2.04 -20.79 -26.51
CA THR A 48 -1.45 -20.61 -27.84
C THR A 48 -2.43 -20.08 -28.88
N ALA A 49 -3.69 -19.85 -28.49
CA ALA A 49 -4.75 -19.31 -29.35
C ALA A 49 -4.74 -17.78 -29.44
N TRP A 50 -4.14 -17.09 -28.48
CA TRP A 50 -4.16 -15.61 -28.42
C TRP A 50 -2.93 -15.03 -29.09
N THR A 51 -3.17 -14.12 -30.05
CA THR A 51 -2.13 -13.32 -30.68
C THR A 51 -2.08 -11.92 -30.06
N ASN A 52 -0.92 -11.27 -30.13
CA ASN A 52 -0.71 -9.90 -29.62
C ASN A 52 -1.06 -9.71 -28.13
N PHE A 53 -0.91 -10.75 -27.30
CA PHE A 53 -1.14 -10.64 -25.87
C PHE A 53 -0.18 -9.63 -25.23
N SER A 54 -0.73 -8.63 -24.56
CA SER A 54 0.04 -7.69 -23.75
C SER A 54 -0.62 -7.50 -22.39
N PHE A 55 0.20 -7.46 -21.37
CA PHE A 55 -0.21 -7.15 -20.00
C PHE A 55 0.56 -5.93 -19.50
N THR A 56 -0.17 -4.91 -19.10
CA THR A 56 0.38 -3.70 -18.47
C THR A 56 -0.33 -3.45 -17.15
N GLY A 57 0.38 -2.89 -16.18
CA GLY A 57 -0.24 -2.57 -14.92
C GLY A 57 0.68 -1.81 -13.97
N LEU A 58 0.04 -1.04 -13.10
CA LEU A 58 0.67 -0.43 -11.95
C LEU A 58 0.45 -1.37 -10.75
N GLY A 59 1.52 -1.81 -10.11
CA GLY A 59 1.48 -2.53 -8.85
C GLY A 59 0.86 -1.67 -7.75
N PRO A 60 0.54 -2.25 -6.59
CA PRO A 60 0.03 -1.45 -5.48
C PRO A 60 0.98 -0.30 -5.16
N ALA A 61 0.48 0.91 -5.28
CA ALA A 61 1.18 2.13 -4.93
C ALA A 61 0.28 2.99 -4.05
N GLY A 62 0.83 3.86 -3.26
CA GLY A 62 0.03 4.70 -2.39
C GLY A 62 0.83 5.61 -1.47
N ALA A 63 0.12 6.13 -0.49
CA ALA A 63 0.70 6.94 0.56
C ALA A 63 -0.05 6.69 1.87
N SER A 64 0.67 6.77 2.98
CA SER A 64 0.09 6.77 4.32
C SER A 64 0.48 8.03 5.08
N VAL A 65 -0.42 8.46 5.95
CA VAL A 65 -0.18 9.51 6.94
C VAL A 65 -0.55 8.94 8.30
N GLU A 66 0.36 9.04 9.25
CA GLU A 66 0.19 8.55 10.62
C GLU A 66 0.47 9.66 11.62
N TYR A 67 -0.35 9.77 12.64
CA TYR A 67 -0.15 10.63 13.80
C TYR A 67 0.09 9.77 15.04
N MET A 68 1.18 10.04 15.74
CA MET A 68 1.53 9.34 16.97
C MET A 68 0.72 9.87 18.15
N LEU A 69 -0.28 9.10 18.59
CA LEU A 69 -1.14 9.41 19.75
C LEU A 69 -0.37 9.23 21.08
N ALA A 70 0.54 8.27 21.09
CA ALA A 70 1.48 7.98 22.19
C ALA A 70 2.80 7.50 21.58
N ASP A 71 3.83 7.31 22.36
CA ASP A 71 5.15 6.84 21.90
C ASP A 71 5.11 5.45 21.26
N ASN A 72 4.06 4.69 21.54
CA ASN A 72 3.87 3.33 21.04
C ASN A 72 2.56 3.11 20.26
N VAL A 73 1.74 4.15 20.04
CA VAL A 73 0.45 4.02 19.33
C VAL A 73 0.31 5.12 18.30
N GLY A 74 0.15 4.74 17.06
CA GLY A 74 -0.16 5.61 15.94
C GLY A 74 -1.55 5.34 15.36
N MET A 75 -2.18 6.38 14.81
CA MET A 75 -3.40 6.32 14.05
C MET A 75 -3.21 7.08 12.74
N GLY A 76 -3.71 6.52 11.64
CA GLY A 76 -3.50 7.14 10.35
C GLY A 76 -4.47 6.72 9.26
N ILE A 77 -4.19 7.22 8.07
CA ILE A 77 -4.92 6.89 6.85
C ILE A 77 -3.92 6.32 5.85
N ASP A 78 -4.32 5.23 5.16
CA ASP A 78 -3.55 4.57 4.12
C ASP A 78 -4.36 4.56 2.82
N PHE A 79 -3.83 5.19 1.77
CA PHE A 79 -4.39 5.17 0.42
C PHE A 79 -3.63 4.16 -0.43
N ILE A 80 -4.36 3.27 -1.11
CA ILE A 80 -3.81 2.19 -1.92
C ILE A 80 -4.48 2.20 -3.29
N TYR A 81 -3.68 2.26 -4.33
CA TYR A 81 -4.14 2.17 -5.71
C TYR A 81 -3.38 1.09 -6.47
N ASN A 82 -4.07 0.32 -7.28
CA ASN A 82 -3.47 -0.58 -8.27
C ASN A 82 -4.37 -0.69 -9.49
N SER A 83 -3.75 -0.87 -10.66
CA SER A 83 -4.46 -1.08 -11.92
C SER A 83 -3.74 -2.09 -12.79
N HIS A 84 -4.49 -2.76 -13.66
CA HIS A 84 -3.94 -3.58 -14.71
C HIS A 84 -4.86 -3.60 -15.93
N SER A 85 -4.24 -3.81 -17.07
CA SER A 85 -4.91 -3.96 -18.35
C SER A 85 -4.28 -5.13 -19.09
N TRP A 86 -5.08 -5.91 -19.77
CA TRP A 86 -4.62 -6.94 -20.68
C TRP A 86 -5.37 -6.83 -21.99
N ASN A 87 -4.65 -7.00 -23.09
CA ASN A 87 -5.17 -6.97 -24.44
C ASN A 87 -4.77 -8.26 -25.14
N TYR A 88 -5.63 -8.75 -25.99
CA TYR A 88 -5.31 -9.84 -26.90
C TYR A 88 -6.13 -9.72 -28.18
N SER A 89 -5.65 -10.35 -29.25
CA SER A 89 -6.38 -10.45 -30.51
C SER A 89 -6.73 -11.92 -30.78
N ASP A 90 -7.93 -12.18 -31.24
CA ASP A 90 -8.43 -13.50 -31.61
C ASP A 90 -8.83 -13.52 -33.09
N ALA A 91 -8.36 -14.53 -33.80
CA ALA A 91 -8.71 -14.78 -35.21
C ALA A 91 -10.03 -15.53 -35.27
N SER A 92 -10.98 -14.98 -36.02
CA SER A 92 -12.34 -15.53 -36.16
C SER A 92 -12.79 -15.43 -37.64
N VAL A 93 -14.02 -15.73 -37.88
CA VAL A 93 -14.70 -15.51 -39.18
C VAL A 93 -15.96 -14.68 -38.96
N ASP A 94 -16.25 -13.77 -39.87
CA ASP A 94 -17.49 -13.00 -39.85
C ASP A 94 -18.71 -13.85 -40.24
N ALA A 95 -19.90 -13.25 -40.24
CA ALA A 95 -21.14 -13.91 -40.66
C ALA A 95 -21.15 -14.40 -42.13
N ASN A 96 -20.23 -13.91 -42.96
CA ASN A 96 -20.05 -14.30 -44.33
C ASN A 96 -18.92 -15.33 -44.56
N GLY A 97 -18.28 -15.78 -43.50
CA GLY A 97 -17.17 -16.71 -43.55
C GLY A 97 -15.81 -16.07 -43.90
N ILE A 98 -15.69 -14.73 -43.82
CA ILE A 98 -14.46 -14.00 -44.13
C ILE A 98 -13.59 -13.97 -42.85
N PRO A 99 -12.28 -14.30 -42.95
CA PRO A 99 -11.37 -14.19 -41.81
C PRO A 99 -11.29 -12.75 -41.28
N VAL A 100 -11.47 -12.58 -39.98
CA VAL A 100 -11.40 -11.32 -39.28
C VAL A 100 -10.61 -11.47 -37.98
N VAL A 101 -10.04 -10.40 -37.48
CA VAL A 101 -9.35 -10.35 -36.20
C VAL A 101 -10.12 -9.40 -35.29
N TYR A 102 -10.48 -9.90 -34.13
CA TYR A 102 -11.12 -9.10 -33.09
C TYR A 102 -10.14 -8.81 -31.98
N ASP A 103 -10.14 -7.56 -31.55
CA ASP A 103 -9.31 -7.10 -30.44
C ASP A 103 -10.16 -6.99 -29.17
N TYR A 104 -9.58 -7.44 -28.07
CA TYR A 104 -10.21 -7.42 -26.76
C TYR A 104 -9.30 -6.69 -25.79
N LYS A 105 -9.85 -5.77 -25.02
CA LYS A 105 -9.15 -5.01 -24.00
C LYS A 105 -9.93 -5.04 -22.70
N PHE A 106 -9.27 -5.51 -21.65
CA PHE A 106 -9.79 -5.51 -20.30
C PHE A 106 -8.95 -4.59 -19.44
N GLN A 107 -9.62 -3.79 -18.63
CA GLN A 107 -8.96 -2.92 -17.66
C GLN A 107 -9.60 -3.13 -16.30
N MET A 108 -8.80 -3.11 -15.26
CA MET A 108 -9.26 -3.09 -13.88
C MET A 108 -8.44 -2.10 -13.08
N ALA A 109 -9.13 -1.23 -12.34
CA ALA A 109 -8.53 -0.37 -11.34
C ALA A 109 -9.14 -0.65 -9.96
N ARG A 110 -8.34 -0.55 -8.93
CA ARG A 110 -8.77 -0.74 -7.55
C ARG A 110 -8.17 0.33 -6.67
N GLN A 111 -9.01 0.96 -5.86
CA GLN A 111 -8.61 1.94 -4.87
C GLN A 111 -9.20 1.59 -3.51
N ARG A 112 -8.42 1.86 -2.46
CA ARG A 112 -8.80 1.62 -1.07
C ARG A 112 -8.31 2.76 -0.21
N ILE A 113 -9.11 3.12 0.77
CA ILE A 113 -8.74 4.05 1.83
C ILE A 113 -8.98 3.33 3.13
N HIS A 114 -7.95 3.16 3.94
CA HIS A 114 -8.05 2.52 5.25
C HIS A 114 -7.79 3.53 6.37
N LEU A 115 -8.62 3.50 7.39
CA LEU A 115 -8.24 3.96 8.72
C LEU A 115 -7.33 2.91 9.33
N ARG A 116 -6.17 3.31 9.86
CA ARG A 116 -5.11 2.43 10.29
C ARG A 116 -4.70 2.74 11.72
N PHE A 117 -4.43 1.70 12.50
CA PHE A 117 -3.85 1.75 13.83
C PHE A 117 -2.57 0.93 13.84
N ASN A 118 -1.49 1.52 14.36
CA ASN A 118 -0.19 0.89 14.48
C ASN A 118 0.20 0.82 15.96
N TYR A 119 0.75 -0.31 16.36
CA TYR A 119 1.40 -0.49 17.63
C TYR A 119 2.91 -0.62 17.42
N HIS A 120 3.68 0.33 17.97
CA HIS A 120 5.12 0.43 17.86
C HIS A 120 5.78 -0.24 19.05
N PHE A 121 6.73 -1.13 18.81
CA PHE A 121 7.37 -1.95 19.84
C PHE A 121 8.90 -1.85 19.82
N SER A 122 9.49 -1.07 18.92
CA SER A 122 10.93 -0.77 18.92
C SER A 122 11.26 0.28 19.99
N GLN A 123 12.44 0.17 20.56
CA GLN A 123 13.03 1.11 21.51
C GLN A 123 14.42 1.52 21.02
N ASP A 124 14.51 2.00 19.78
CA ASP A 124 15.74 2.40 19.11
C ASP A 124 15.58 3.82 18.54
N GLU A 125 16.65 4.60 18.52
CA GLU A 125 16.62 5.99 18.04
C GLU A 125 16.44 6.11 16.52
N ASN A 126 16.85 5.09 15.78
CA ASN A 126 16.84 5.08 14.33
C ASN A 126 15.87 4.06 13.73
N VAL A 127 15.49 3.04 14.49
CA VAL A 127 14.64 1.95 14.02
C VAL A 127 13.30 2.00 14.73
N ASP A 128 12.24 2.07 13.94
CA ASP A 128 10.87 1.88 14.40
C ASP A 128 10.32 0.59 13.80
N ALA A 129 9.81 -0.29 14.66
CA ALA A 129 9.13 -1.50 14.24
C ALA A 129 7.70 -1.51 14.78
N TYR A 130 6.75 -1.89 13.94
CA TYR A 130 5.34 -1.83 14.30
C TYR A 130 4.51 -2.98 13.73
N PHE A 131 3.39 -3.23 14.37
CA PHE A 131 2.28 -4.04 13.89
C PHE A 131 1.10 -3.13 13.59
N GLY A 132 0.47 -3.29 12.41
CA GLY A 132 -0.63 -2.44 11.97
C GLY A 132 -1.87 -3.22 11.61
N VAL A 133 -3.03 -2.64 11.94
CA VAL A 133 -4.35 -3.10 11.50
C VAL A 133 -5.08 -1.94 10.84
N GLY A 134 -5.87 -2.23 9.81
CA GLY A 134 -6.64 -1.22 9.11
C GLY A 134 -7.97 -1.75 8.61
N VAL A 135 -8.93 -0.87 8.48
CA VAL A 135 -10.25 -1.13 7.90
C VAL A 135 -10.65 0.06 7.04
N GLY A 136 -11.34 -0.21 5.94
CA GLY A 136 -11.75 0.87 5.05
C GLY A 136 -12.49 0.41 3.82
N THR A 137 -12.47 1.25 2.80
CA THR A 137 -13.20 1.07 1.56
C THR A 137 -12.49 0.09 0.61
N ASN A 138 -13.25 -0.42 -0.35
CA ASN A 138 -12.75 -1.27 -1.42
C ASN A 138 -13.55 -0.96 -2.68
N GLN A 139 -13.02 -0.12 -3.56
CA GLN A 139 -13.65 0.23 -4.82
C GLN A 139 -12.88 -0.42 -5.96
N ARG A 140 -13.62 -1.06 -6.88
CA ARG A 140 -13.07 -1.72 -8.05
C ARG A 140 -13.91 -1.37 -9.27
N THR A 141 -13.26 -0.86 -10.31
CA THR A 141 -13.86 -0.57 -11.60
C THR A 141 -13.32 -1.51 -12.66
N PHE A 142 -14.18 -1.93 -13.57
CA PHE A 142 -13.83 -2.73 -14.73
C PHE A 142 -14.25 -2.00 -15.97
N SER A 143 -13.47 -2.15 -17.03
CA SER A 143 -13.83 -1.75 -18.38
C SER A 143 -13.47 -2.90 -19.32
N PHE A 144 -14.38 -3.17 -20.24
CA PHE A 144 -14.22 -4.13 -21.33
C PHE A 144 -14.52 -3.43 -22.65
N ASP A 145 -13.57 -3.49 -23.57
CA ASP A 145 -13.69 -2.95 -24.93
C ASP A 145 -13.39 -4.02 -25.97
N THR A 146 -14.14 -4.04 -27.05
CA THR A 146 -13.91 -4.92 -28.22
C THR A 146 -14.44 -4.28 -29.48
N ASN A 147 -13.82 -4.61 -30.62
CA ASN A 147 -14.32 -4.24 -31.96
C ASN A 147 -15.22 -5.32 -32.57
N GLN A 148 -15.55 -6.40 -31.83
CA GLN A 148 -16.42 -7.46 -32.31
C GLN A 148 -17.87 -7.00 -32.37
N PRO A 149 -18.56 -7.09 -33.56
CA PRO A 149 -19.98 -6.74 -33.69
C PRO A 149 -20.87 -7.58 -32.78
N GLY A 150 -21.84 -6.94 -32.15
CA GLY A 150 -22.79 -7.59 -31.22
C GLY A 150 -22.33 -7.64 -29.77
N TYR A 151 -21.12 -7.17 -29.47
CA TYR A 151 -20.66 -6.93 -28.10
C TYR A 151 -20.57 -5.42 -27.87
N GLU A 152 -21.13 -4.96 -26.77
CA GLU A 152 -21.02 -3.57 -26.35
C GLU A 152 -19.89 -3.40 -25.35
N SER A 153 -19.15 -2.31 -25.46
CA SER A 153 -18.18 -1.92 -24.43
C SER A 153 -18.92 -1.73 -23.11
N THR A 154 -18.43 -2.34 -22.06
CA THR A 154 -19.07 -2.33 -20.74
C THR A 154 -18.13 -1.74 -19.71
N GLU A 155 -18.63 -0.78 -18.94
CA GLU A 155 -18.00 -0.28 -17.75
C GLU A 155 -18.87 -0.63 -16.53
N GLY A 156 -18.23 -1.00 -15.44
CA GLY A 156 -18.97 -1.37 -14.25
C GLY A 156 -18.13 -1.36 -12.99
N GLU A 157 -18.82 -1.29 -11.86
CA GLU A 157 -18.24 -1.53 -10.54
C GLU A 157 -18.42 -3.00 -10.17
N GLY A 158 -17.36 -3.64 -9.75
CA GLY A 158 -17.38 -5.08 -9.44
C GLY A 158 -16.64 -5.40 -8.15
N GLN A 159 -17.27 -5.13 -7.03
CA GLN A 159 -16.75 -5.54 -5.72
C GLN A 159 -17.76 -6.44 -5.00
N LEU A 160 -17.28 -7.60 -4.52
CA LEU A 160 -18.07 -8.49 -3.68
C LEU A 160 -18.39 -7.84 -2.33
N LEU A 161 -17.45 -7.05 -1.80
CA LEU A 161 -17.61 -6.32 -0.55
C LEU A 161 -17.03 -4.91 -0.71
N PRO A 162 -17.79 -3.85 -0.32
CA PRO A 162 -17.31 -2.46 -0.40
C PRO A 162 -16.29 -2.12 0.70
N VAL A 163 -15.99 -3.07 1.57
CA VAL A 163 -15.05 -2.93 2.69
C VAL A 163 -13.80 -3.77 2.48
N SER A 164 -12.68 -3.33 3.03
CA SER A 164 -11.44 -4.11 3.10
C SER A 164 -10.79 -3.97 4.45
N MET A 165 -9.99 -4.97 4.80
CA MET A 165 -9.19 -4.99 6.03
C MET A 165 -7.73 -5.17 5.66
N ARG A 166 -6.83 -4.63 6.51
CA ARG A 166 -5.40 -4.77 6.38
C ARG A 166 -4.80 -5.22 7.71
N VAL A 167 -3.85 -6.15 7.63
CA VAL A 167 -2.98 -6.54 8.74
C VAL A 167 -1.56 -6.55 8.23
N CYS A 168 -0.64 -5.92 8.94
CA CYS A 168 0.74 -5.77 8.49
C CYS A 168 1.71 -5.71 9.65
N VAL A 169 2.96 -5.99 9.33
CA VAL A 169 4.13 -5.72 10.16
C VAL A 169 5.10 -4.89 9.33
N GLY A 170 5.70 -3.88 9.94
CA GLY A 170 6.59 -2.97 9.24
C GLY A 170 7.75 -2.52 10.09
N THR A 171 8.74 -1.98 9.40
CA THR A 171 9.90 -1.34 10.02
C THR A 171 10.26 -0.08 9.25
N ARG A 172 10.72 0.93 9.97
CA ARG A 172 11.29 2.16 9.45
C ARG A 172 12.73 2.27 9.92
N TYR A 173 13.58 2.76 9.06
CA TYR A 173 14.95 3.12 9.39
C TYR A 173 15.18 4.59 9.04
N TYR A 174 15.45 5.40 10.04
CA TYR A 174 15.71 6.84 9.91
C TYR A 174 17.21 7.08 9.85
N PHE A 175 17.69 7.55 8.70
CA PHE A 175 19.10 7.95 8.52
C PHE A 175 19.34 9.42 8.86
N THR A 176 18.27 10.21 9.04
CA THR A 176 18.26 11.54 9.65
C THR A 176 17.12 11.62 10.66
N PRO A 177 17.05 12.63 11.53
CA PRO A 177 15.92 12.78 12.47
C PRO A 177 14.53 12.78 11.80
N ASN A 178 14.44 13.17 10.52
CA ASN A 178 13.17 13.39 9.83
C ASN A 178 12.97 12.52 8.58
N ILE A 179 14.02 11.90 8.05
CA ILE A 179 13.95 11.17 6.78
C ILE A 179 14.49 9.76 6.96
N GLY A 180 13.73 8.80 6.51
CA GLY A 180 14.04 7.39 6.54
C GLY A 180 13.40 6.63 5.38
N ILE A 181 13.48 5.33 5.48
CA ILE A 181 12.83 4.38 4.58
C ILE A 181 11.88 3.50 5.40
N VAL A 182 10.83 3.03 4.76
CA VAL A 182 9.88 2.08 5.33
C VAL A 182 9.85 0.81 4.49
N ALA A 183 9.75 -0.33 5.16
CA ALA A 183 9.41 -1.61 4.56
C ALA A 183 8.30 -2.27 5.36
N GLU A 184 7.32 -2.83 4.69
CA GLU A 184 6.15 -3.45 5.33
C GLU A 184 5.73 -4.70 4.57
N ALA A 185 5.33 -5.73 5.31
CA ALA A 185 4.69 -6.93 4.77
C ALA A 185 3.31 -7.11 5.40
N GLY A 186 2.33 -7.57 4.61
CA GLY A 186 0.97 -7.72 5.13
C GLY A 186 -0.04 -8.24 4.12
N ILE A 187 -1.26 -8.37 4.57
CA ILE A 187 -2.41 -8.79 3.76
C ILE A 187 -3.47 -7.68 3.72
N GLY A 188 -4.30 -7.68 2.70
CA GLY A 188 -5.35 -6.66 2.52
C GLY A 188 -4.89 -5.41 1.76
N GLY A 189 -3.64 -5.36 1.30
CA GLY A 189 -3.05 -4.31 0.49
C GLY A 189 -1.97 -4.85 -0.44
N ALA A 190 -0.84 -4.18 -0.53
CA ALA A 190 0.39 -4.77 -1.05
C ALA A 190 0.85 -5.89 -0.10
N LEU A 191 1.30 -7.02 -0.65
CA LEU A 191 1.86 -8.10 0.16
C LEU A 191 3.18 -7.66 0.79
N VAL A 192 4.01 -6.98 0.00
CA VAL A 192 5.20 -6.27 0.45
C VAL A 192 5.19 -4.86 -0.13
N ARG A 193 5.64 -3.88 0.64
CA ARG A 193 5.81 -2.51 0.18
C ARG A 193 7.08 -1.90 0.76
N ALA A 194 7.63 -0.95 0.04
CA ALA A 194 8.74 -0.11 0.50
C ALA A 194 8.52 1.33 0.04
N GLY A 195 9.06 2.27 0.78
CA GLY A 195 8.89 3.69 0.51
C GLY A 195 9.81 4.57 1.33
N LEU A 196 9.58 5.87 1.19
CA LEU A 196 10.20 6.86 2.05
C LEU A 196 9.34 7.05 3.31
N SER A 197 9.98 7.38 4.42
CA SER A 197 9.32 7.78 5.66
C SER A 197 9.80 9.17 6.04
N ILE A 198 8.87 10.12 6.07
CA ILE A 198 9.14 11.52 6.39
C ILE A 198 8.42 11.83 7.71
N LYS A 199 9.19 12.25 8.71
CA LYS A 199 8.70 12.54 10.05
C LYS A 199 8.76 14.05 10.34
N ILE A 200 7.66 14.60 10.84
CA ILE A 200 7.51 16.02 11.20
C ILE A 200 7.09 16.11 12.66
#